data_b9afa0eca72fd0b98b27cf5864ef34a7
#
_entry.id   b9afa0eca72fd0b98b27cf5864ef34a7
#
_cell.length_a   1.000
_cell.length_b   1.000
_cell.length_c   1.000
_cell.angle_alpha   90.00
_cell.angle_beta   90.00
_cell.angle_gamma   90.00
#
_symmetry.space_group_name_H-M   'P 1'
#
loop_
_entity.id
_entity.type
_entity.pdbx_description
1 polymer ?
#
loop_
_entity_poly.entity_id
_entity_poly.type
_entity_poly.pdbx_seq_one_letter_code
_entity_poly.pdbx_strand_id
1 'polypeptide(L)'
;MPGLQFTDAQPTRRDMTAKLINGKEIAGEVRQQVAAGVEARTQQGLRAPGLAVVLVGNDPASHVYVGNKRKACDEAGILSLSYDLPEDTSQEALEALIDELNENPTVDGILVQLPLPAHLDADPILVKIRPDKDVDGFHPYNIGRLMQRKPTLRPCTPAGIITLLDSIDTPYKGQHAVIVGASNIVGRPMSMELLLKGATITVCHRFTPDLEKFVREADILVAAVGKPGLIKGDWVKPGATVIDVGINRMEDGKLHGDVDFAAASERAAYITPVPGGVGPMTIATLLQNTLYAADVLHKD
;
A
#
# COMPACT_ATOMS: atom_id res chain seq x y z
N MET A 1 -24.02 20.70 50.77
CA MET A 1 -23.40 19.79 49.81
C MET A 1 -22.33 20.56 49.04
N PRO A 2 -21.01 20.29 49.17
CA PRO A 2 -20.00 21.00 48.43
C PRO A 2 -19.89 20.46 47.01
N GLY A 3 -19.88 21.40 46.03
CA GLY A 3 -19.79 21.10 44.61
C GLY A 3 -18.43 20.52 44.24
N LEU A 4 -18.47 19.42 43.46
CA LEU A 4 -17.31 18.86 42.80
C LEU A 4 -16.88 19.79 41.66
N GLN A 5 -15.74 20.44 41.82
CA GLN A 5 -15.05 21.14 40.75
C GLN A 5 -14.30 20.07 39.93
N PHE A 6 -14.77 19.82 38.72
CA PHE A 6 -13.98 19.11 37.70
C PHE A 6 -12.90 20.08 37.18
N THR A 7 -11.66 19.84 37.57
CA THR A 7 -10.52 20.51 36.95
C THR A 7 -10.24 19.80 35.62
N ASP A 8 -10.65 20.43 34.52
CA ASP A 8 -10.15 20.10 33.18
C ASP A 8 -8.65 20.39 33.13
N ALA A 9 -7.87 19.39 33.49
CA ALA A 9 -6.43 19.43 33.24
C ALA A 9 -6.22 19.13 31.73
N GLN A 10 -6.11 20.19 30.92
CA GLN A 10 -5.58 20.05 29.58
C GLN A 10 -4.16 19.50 29.66
N PRO A 11 -3.81 18.43 28.87
CA PRO A 11 -2.45 17.89 28.88
C PRO A 11 -1.46 18.96 28.43
N THR A 12 -0.43 19.16 29.22
CA THR A 12 0.64 20.13 28.92
C THR A 12 1.40 19.71 27.67
N ARG A 13 1.74 20.66 26.83
CA ARG A 13 2.33 20.59 25.48
C ARG A 13 3.61 19.73 25.34
N ARG A 14 4.12 19.11 26.39
CA ARG A 14 5.37 18.33 26.43
C ARG A 14 5.24 16.82 26.23
N ASP A 15 4.03 16.27 26.28
CA ASP A 15 3.82 14.81 26.28
C ASP A 15 3.18 14.25 24.99
N MET A 16 3.04 15.05 23.94
CA MET A 16 2.37 14.64 22.70
C MET A 16 3.36 14.40 21.56
N THR A 17 4.28 13.45 21.74
CA THR A 17 5.00 12.88 20.60
C THR A 17 4.18 11.71 20.05
N ALA A 18 3.81 11.75 18.77
CA ALA A 18 3.04 10.71 18.12
C ALA A 18 3.68 9.34 18.31
N LYS A 19 2.86 8.32 18.57
CA LYS A 19 3.32 6.92 18.52
C LYS A 19 3.62 6.53 17.08
N LEU A 20 4.77 5.91 16.85
CA LEU A 20 5.14 5.44 15.53
C LEU A 20 4.37 4.17 15.16
N ILE A 21 3.81 4.14 13.95
CA ILE A 21 3.28 2.92 13.36
C ILE A 21 4.44 2.23 12.64
N ASN A 22 5.03 1.21 13.29
CA ASN A 22 6.20 0.51 12.78
C ASN A 22 5.83 -0.48 11.66
N GLY A 23 5.73 0.01 10.44
CA GLY A 23 5.33 -0.81 9.29
C GLY A 23 6.33 -1.92 8.96
N LYS A 24 7.62 -1.76 9.30
CA LYS A 24 8.62 -2.81 9.11
C LYS A 24 8.36 -4.02 10.01
N GLU A 25 7.99 -3.80 11.25
CA GLU A 25 7.65 -4.85 12.23
C GLU A 25 6.37 -5.58 11.81
N ILE A 26 5.30 -4.82 11.56
CA ILE A 26 4.00 -5.36 11.15
C ILE A 26 4.11 -6.14 9.83
N ALA A 27 4.86 -5.62 8.85
CA ALA A 27 5.14 -6.34 7.61
C ALA A 27 5.94 -7.64 7.85
N GLY A 28 6.81 -7.66 8.85
CA GLY A 28 7.53 -8.86 9.29
C GLY A 28 6.58 -9.95 9.78
N GLU A 29 5.64 -9.59 10.63
CA GLU A 29 4.61 -10.50 11.14
C GLU A 29 3.72 -11.05 10.02
N VAL A 30 3.28 -10.17 9.10
CA VAL A 30 2.49 -10.59 7.93
C VAL A 30 3.28 -11.58 7.05
N ARG A 31 4.57 -11.32 6.78
CA ARG A 31 5.39 -12.25 6.00
C ARG A 31 5.58 -13.59 6.70
N GLN A 32 5.72 -13.62 8.03
CA GLN A 32 5.77 -14.88 8.79
C GLN A 32 4.47 -15.65 8.67
N GLN A 33 3.31 -14.98 8.73
CA GLN A 33 2.01 -15.62 8.52
C GLN A 33 1.89 -16.21 7.10
N VAL A 34 2.36 -15.48 6.09
CA VAL A 34 2.40 -15.98 4.70
C VAL A 34 3.30 -17.20 4.60
N ALA A 35 4.52 -17.16 5.16
CA ALA A 35 5.45 -18.28 5.14
C ALA A 35 4.84 -19.54 5.80
N ALA A 36 4.18 -19.38 6.95
CA ALA A 36 3.47 -20.47 7.60
C ALA A 36 2.31 -21.02 6.73
N GLY A 37 1.59 -20.16 6.02
CA GLY A 37 0.55 -20.57 5.08
C GLY A 37 1.11 -21.37 3.89
N VAL A 38 2.23 -20.91 3.33
CA VAL A 38 2.93 -21.63 2.24
C VAL A 38 3.44 -23.00 2.72
N GLU A 39 4.01 -23.06 3.91
CA GLU A 39 4.45 -24.33 4.50
C GLU A 39 3.28 -25.29 4.71
N ALA A 40 2.18 -24.83 5.30
CA ALA A 40 0.99 -25.63 5.49
C ALA A 40 0.41 -26.18 4.17
N ARG A 41 0.43 -25.36 3.10
CA ARG A 41 0.03 -25.76 1.75
C ARG A 41 0.93 -26.86 1.20
N THR A 42 2.24 -26.72 1.29
CA THR A 42 3.20 -27.70 0.76
C THR A 42 3.20 -29.02 1.56
N GLN A 43 2.96 -28.96 2.87
CA GLN A 43 2.76 -30.15 3.70
C GLN A 43 1.52 -30.97 3.29
N GLN A 44 0.52 -30.34 2.67
CA GLN A 44 -0.65 -31.01 2.09
C GLN A 44 -0.39 -31.61 0.69
N GLY A 45 0.85 -31.50 0.19
CA GLY A 45 1.23 -32.01 -1.14
C GLY A 45 0.88 -31.05 -2.29
N LEU A 46 0.40 -29.83 -1.99
CA LEU A 46 0.15 -28.81 -3.00
C LEU A 46 1.46 -28.09 -3.35
N ARG A 47 1.57 -27.59 -4.59
CA ARG A 47 2.74 -26.80 -5.01
C ARG A 47 2.84 -25.48 -4.25
N ALA A 48 4.04 -24.93 -4.13
CA ALA A 48 4.23 -23.57 -3.65
C ALA A 48 3.51 -22.56 -4.57
N PRO A 49 2.97 -21.43 -4.02
CA PRO A 49 2.44 -20.35 -4.83
C PRO A 49 3.52 -19.76 -5.75
N GLY A 50 3.16 -19.40 -6.98
CA GLY A 50 4.07 -18.81 -7.97
C GLY A 50 3.77 -17.34 -8.24
N LEU A 51 4.80 -16.47 -8.13
CA LEU A 51 4.73 -15.05 -8.47
C LEU A 51 5.66 -14.74 -9.65
N ALA A 52 5.09 -14.35 -10.79
CA ALA A 52 5.84 -13.80 -11.90
C ALA A 52 6.09 -12.30 -11.67
N VAL A 53 7.35 -11.90 -11.68
CA VAL A 53 7.79 -10.50 -11.53
C VAL A 53 8.42 -10.04 -12.83
N VAL A 54 7.75 -9.13 -13.51
CA VAL A 54 8.19 -8.56 -14.79
C VAL A 54 8.79 -7.18 -14.57
N LEU A 55 10.03 -6.98 -14.98
CA LEU A 55 10.75 -5.72 -14.97
C LEU A 55 11.16 -5.38 -16.40
N VAL A 56 10.88 -4.17 -16.85
CA VAL A 56 11.29 -3.68 -18.17
C VAL A 56 12.24 -2.50 -18.01
N GLY A 57 13.42 -2.59 -18.62
CA GLY A 57 14.42 -1.54 -18.58
C GLY A 57 15.30 -1.54 -17.33
N ASN A 58 16.05 -0.46 -17.15
CA ASN A 58 17.17 -0.37 -16.20
C ASN A 58 16.98 0.72 -15.12
N ASP A 59 15.74 1.09 -14.79
CA ASP A 59 15.52 2.08 -13.72
C ASP A 59 16.05 1.58 -12.38
N PRO A 60 17.03 2.28 -11.77
CA PRO A 60 17.68 1.80 -10.55
C PRO A 60 16.74 1.63 -9.35
N ALA A 61 15.70 2.47 -9.27
CA ALA A 61 14.72 2.37 -8.19
C ALA A 61 13.87 1.10 -8.35
N SER A 62 13.42 0.81 -9.57
CA SER A 62 12.68 -0.41 -9.90
C SER A 62 13.48 -1.67 -9.60
N HIS A 63 14.78 -1.70 -9.91
CA HIS A 63 15.67 -2.82 -9.58
C HIS A 63 15.74 -3.08 -8.07
N VAL A 64 15.84 -2.02 -7.25
CA VAL A 64 15.85 -2.16 -5.78
C VAL A 64 14.51 -2.73 -5.29
N TYR A 65 13.38 -2.23 -5.79
CA TYR A 65 12.06 -2.70 -5.39
C TYR A 65 11.82 -4.16 -5.80
N VAL A 66 12.17 -4.52 -7.02
CA VAL A 66 12.07 -5.90 -7.52
C VAL A 66 12.99 -6.84 -6.73
N GLY A 67 14.23 -6.44 -6.44
CA GLY A 67 15.14 -7.20 -5.60
C GLY A 67 14.56 -7.51 -4.21
N ASN A 68 13.95 -6.51 -3.57
CA ASN A 68 13.29 -6.69 -2.27
C ASN A 68 12.07 -7.62 -2.36
N LYS A 69 11.29 -7.56 -3.44
CA LYS A 69 10.12 -8.45 -3.67
C LYS A 69 10.57 -9.89 -3.86
N ARG A 70 11.60 -10.14 -4.70
CA ARG A 70 12.17 -11.46 -4.94
C ARG A 70 12.69 -12.09 -3.64
N LYS A 71 13.49 -11.33 -2.89
CA LYS A 71 13.99 -11.76 -1.59
C LYS A 71 12.85 -12.12 -0.62
N ALA A 72 11.80 -11.32 -0.58
CA ALA A 72 10.65 -11.58 0.28
C ALA A 72 9.87 -12.84 -0.17
N CYS A 73 9.80 -13.14 -1.48
CA CYS A 73 9.25 -14.40 -1.98
C CYS A 73 10.08 -15.59 -1.51
N ASP A 74 11.41 -15.53 -1.66
CA ASP A 74 12.32 -16.60 -1.23
C ASP A 74 12.19 -16.87 0.27
N GLU A 75 12.15 -15.81 1.10
CA GLU A 75 11.97 -15.93 2.55
C GLU A 75 10.61 -16.54 2.94
N ALA A 76 9.56 -16.32 2.14
CA ALA A 76 8.22 -16.84 2.37
C ALA A 76 7.95 -18.20 1.72
N GLY A 77 8.90 -18.75 0.96
CA GLY A 77 8.73 -20.02 0.23
C GLY A 77 7.84 -19.91 -1.01
N ILE A 78 7.59 -18.70 -1.53
CA ILE A 78 6.87 -18.46 -2.78
C ILE A 78 7.84 -18.59 -3.95
N LEU A 79 7.46 -19.33 -4.99
CA LEU A 79 8.24 -19.46 -6.21
C LEU A 79 8.28 -18.11 -6.95
N SER A 80 9.45 -17.49 -7.00
CA SER A 80 9.66 -16.24 -7.74
C SER A 80 10.14 -16.51 -9.16
N LEU A 81 9.30 -16.20 -10.15
CA LEU A 81 9.62 -16.29 -11.58
C LEU A 81 9.96 -14.89 -12.09
N SER A 82 11.22 -14.70 -12.47
CA SER A 82 11.76 -13.37 -12.82
C SER A 82 11.88 -13.19 -14.33
N TYR A 83 11.32 -12.10 -14.83
CA TYR A 83 11.36 -11.70 -16.24
C TYR A 83 11.95 -10.30 -16.35
N ASP A 84 13.28 -10.23 -16.53
CA ASP A 84 13.99 -8.96 -16.71
C ASP A 84 14.14 -8.70 -18.22
N LEU A 85 13.34 -7.76 -18.72
CA LEU A 85 13.23 -7.45 -20.14
C LEU A 85 14.08 -6.21 -20.49
N PRO A 86 14.66 -6.18 -21.70
CA PRO A 86 15.38 -5.01 -22.20
C PRO A 86 14.53 -3.76 -22.24
N GLU A 87 15.16 -2.57 -22.17
CA GLU A 87 14.45 -1.29 -22.21
C GLU A 87 13.72 -1.05 -23.53
N ASP A 88 14.20 -1.61 -24.65
CA ASP A 88 13.60 -1.53 -25.97
C ASP A 88 12.53 -2.60 -26.26
N THR A 89 12.09 -3.34 -25.24
CA THR A 89 10.99 -4.31 -25.37
C THR A 89 9.74 -3.63 -25.94
N SER A 90 9.16 -4.20 -27.00
CA SER A 90 7.95 -3.63 -27.59
C SER A 90 6.70 -3.93 -26.77
N GLN A 91 5.64 -3.14 -27.01
CA GLN A 91 4.32 -3.33 -26.37
C GLN A 91 3.80 -4.74 -26.65
N GLU A 92 3.88 -5.20 -27.90
CA GLU A 92 3.39 -6.51 -28.32
C GLU A 92 4.16 -7.66 -27.67
N ALA A 93 5.50 -7.51 -27.49
CA ALA A 93 6.30 -8.53 -26.83
C ALA A 93 5.96 -8.65 -25.34
N LEU A 94 5.75 -7.52 -24.67
CA LEU A 94 5.32 -7.51 -23.28
C LEU A 94 3.90 -8.09 -23.11
N GLU A 95 2.99 -7.74 -24.00
CA GLU A 95 1.63 -8.30 -24.02
C GLU A 95 1.61 -9.81 -24.26
N ALA A 96 2.45 -10.31 -25.17
CA ALA A 96 2.59 -11.74 -25.42
C ALA A 96 3.11 -12.50 -24.20
N LEU A 97 4.07 -11.92 -23.47
CA LEU A 97 4.54 -12.48 -22.20
C LEU A 97 3.42 -12.55 -21.16
N ILE A 98 2.59 -11.51 -21.06
CA ILE A 98 1.44 -11.52 -20.12
C ILE A 98 0.45 -12.61 -20.50
N ASP A 99 0.18 -12.85 -21.81
CA ASP A 99 -0.68 -13.93 -22.26
C ASP A 99 -0.10 -15.31 -21.85
N GLU A 100 1.21 -15.52 -22.02
CA GLU A 100 1.88 -16.75 -21.58
C GLU A 100 1.75 -16.96 -20.07
N LEU A 101 1.99 -15.90 -19.27
CA LEU A 101 1.89 -15.96 -17.82
C LEU A 101 0.45 -16.19 -17.34
N ASN A 102 -0.53 -15.63 -18.03
CA ASN A 102 -1.94 -15.87 -17.75
C ASN A 102 -2.32 -17.35 -17.88
N GLU A 103 -1.79 -18.05 -18.88
CA GLU A 103 -2.07 -19.46 -19.12
C GLU A 103 -1.16 -20.41 -18.32
N ASN A 104 -0.09 -19.91 -17.71
CA ASN A 104 0.84 -20.74 -16.98
C ASN A 104 0.23 -21.20 -15.63
N PRO A 105 0.01 -22.53 -15.43
CA PRO A 105 -0.63 -23.06 -14.22
C PRO A 105 0.28 -22.96 -12.97
N THR A 106 1.56 -22.68 -13.13
CA THR A 106 2.48 -22.50 -11.99
C THR A 106 2.54 -21.07 -11.51
N VAL A 107 1.88 -20.13 -12.20
CA VAL A 107 1.82 -18.71 -11.88
C VAL A 107 0.48 -18.39 -11.23
N ASP A 108 0.49 -18.01 -9.97
CA ASP A 108 -0.70 -17.55 -9.23
C ASP A 108 -0.84 -16.05 -9.21
N GLY A 109 0.27 -15.33 -9.35
CA GLY A 109 0.30 -13.88 -9.39
C GLY A 109 1.22 -13.35 -10.48
N ILE A 110 0.82 -12.25 -11.09
CA ILE A 110 1.62 -11.51 -12.06
C ILE A 110 1.80 -10.09 -11.55
N LEU A 111 3.04 -9.65 -11.48
CA LEU A 111 3.44 -8.30 -11.12
C LEU A 111 4.23 -7.68 -12.27
N VAL A 112 3.74 -6.58 -12.83
CA VAL A 112 4.50 -5.73 -13.75
C VAL A 112 4.99 -4.51 -12.99
N GLN A 113 6.31 -4.39 -12.82
CA GLN A 113 6.90 -3.30 -12.06
C GLN A 113 6.75 -1.97 -12.80
N LEU A 114 6.08 -1.01 -12.17
CA LEU A 114 5.96 0.37 -12.65
C LEU A 114 7.06 1.26 -12.05
N PRO A 115 7.48 2.33 -12.76
CA PRO A 115 7.00 2.75 -14.08
C PRO A 115 7.59 1.91 -15.21
N LEU A 116 6.87 1.80 -16.32
CA LEU A 116 7.39 1.24 -17.57
C LEU A 116 8.18 2.33 -18.35
N PRO A 117 9.09 1.92 -19.28
CA PRO A 117 9.68 2.85 -20.25
C PRO A 117 8.62 3.67 -20.99
N ALA A 118 8.94 4.93 -21.34
CA ALA A 118 7.98 5.92 -21.84
C ALA A 118 7.26 5.55 -23.15
N HIS A 119 7.81 4.60 -23.92
CA HIS A 119 7.20 4.11 -25.17
C HIS A 119 6.15 3.02 -24.96
N LEU A 120 6.03 2.49 -23.72
CA LEU A 120 5.04 1.49 -23.35
C LEU A 120 3.84 2.14 -22.66
N ASP A 121 2.66 1.68 -23.01
CA ASP A 121 1.43 2.06 -22.32
C ASP A 121 1.12 1.02 -21.23
N ALA A 122 1.12 1.47 -19.97
CA ALA A 122 0.89 0.60 -18.84
C ALA A 122 -0.59 0.14 -18.72
N ASP A 123 -1.55 0.96 -19.14
CA ASP A 123 -2.97 0.66 -18.95
C ASP A 123 -3.41 -0.62 -19.68
N PRO A 124 -3.12 -0.85 -20.98
CA PRO A 124 -3.43 -2.10 -21.65
C PRO A 124 -2.75 -3.31 -21.00
N ILE A 125 -1.48 -3.15 -20.56
CA ILE A 125 -0.72 -4.23 -19.94
C ILE A 125 -1.39 -4.67 -18.62
N LEU A 126 -1.76 -3.72 -17.76
CA LEU A 126 -2.40 -4.04 -16.48
C LEU A 126 -3.78 -4.67 -16.66
N VAL A 127 -4.55 -4.23 -17.66
CA VAL A 127 -5.87 -4.79 -17.98
C VAL A 127 -5.76 -6.18 -18.61
N LYS A 128 -4.63 -6.50 -19.26
CA LYS A 128 -4.39 -7.80 -19.90
C LYS A 128 -4.10 -8.92 -18.88
N ILE A 129 -3.60 -8.56 -17.69
CA ILE A 129 -3.42 -9.52 -16.59
C ILE A 129 -4.79 -10.10 -16.21
N ARG A 130 -4.93 -11.42 -16.09
CA ARG A 130 -6.17 -12.02 -15.58
C ARG A 130 -6.49 -11.47 -14.18
N PRO A 131 -7.75 -11.10 -13.90
CA PRO A 131 -8.15 -10.54 -12.60
C PRO A 131 -7.81 -11.42 -11.40
N ASP A 132 -7.79 -12.74 -11.57
CA ASP A 132 -7.45 -13.72 -10.54
C ASP A 132 -5.93 -13.89 -10.33
N LYS A 133 -5.11 -13.33 -11.24
CA LYS A 133 -3.64 -13.27 -11.14
C LYS A 133 -3.10 -11.84 -10.91
N ASP A 134 -3.98 -10.84 -10.87
CA ASP A 134 -3.62 -9.43 -10.60
C ASP A 134 -3.35 -9.22 -9.11
N VAL A 135 -2.21 -9.69 -8.64
CA VAL A 135 -1.85 -9.64 -7.21
C VAL A 135 -1.45 -8.25 -6.70
N ASP A 136 -1.19 -7.30 -7.59
CA ASP A 136 -1.08 -5.87 -7.23
C ASP A 136 -2.46 -5.24 -6.98
N GLY A 137 -3.54 -5.83 -7.53
CA GLY A 137 -4.91 -5.42 -7.31
C GLY A 137 -5.36 -4.19 -8.12
N PHE A 138 -4.72 -3.90 -9.25
CA PHE A 138 -5.00 -2.70 -10.06
C PHE A 138 -5.99 -2.94 -11.19
N HIS A 139 -6.27 -4.20 -11.52
CA HIS A 139 -7.20 -4.53 -12.59
C HIS A 139 -8.58 -3.92 -12.33
N PRO A 140 -9.25 -3.31 -13.33
CA PRO A 140 -10.56 -2.67 -13.17
C PRO A 140 -11.62 -3.59 -12.56
N TYR A 141 -11.57 -4.89 -12.82
CA TYR A 141 -12.44 -5.87 -12.19
C TYR A 141 -12.26 -5.92 -10.67
N ASN A 142 -11.01 -5.98 -10.17
CA ASN A 142 -10.70 -6.03 -8.74
C ASN A 142 -11.07 -4.72 -8.04
N ILE A 143 -10.79 -3.58 -8.68
CA ILE A 143 -11.21 -2.26 -8.19
C ILE A 143 -12.74 -2.15 -8.15
N GLY A 144 -13.45 -2.63 -9.18
CA GLY A 144 -14.92 -2.66 -9.21
C GLY A 144 -15.50 -3.52 -8.09
N ARG A 145 -14.90 -4.68 -7.80
CA ARG A 145 -15.30 -5.54 -6.69
C ARG A 145 -15.07 -4.89 -5.32
N LEU A 146 -13.93 -4.20 -5.15
CA LEU A 146 -13.65 -3.42 -3.94
C LEU A 146 -14.75 -2.36 -3.72
N MET A 147 -15.10 -1.60 -4.75
CA MET A 147 -16.16 -0.60 -4.69
C MET A 147 -17.53 -1.20 -4.37
N GLN A 148 -17.82 -2.42 -4.84
CA GLN A 148 -19.07 -3.14 -4.58
C GLN A 148 -19.10 -3.88 -3.23
N ARG A 149 -18.10 -3.70 -2.37
CA ARG A 149 -17.97 -4.37 -1.06
C ARG A 149 -17.82 -5.90 -1.16
N LYS A 150 -17.23 -6.36 -2.25
CA LYS A 150 -16.95 -7.79 -2.54
C LYS A 150 -15.50 -7.98 -2.99
N PRO A 151 -14.50 -7.44 -2.26
CA PRO A 151 -13.11 -7.51 -2.69
C PRO A 151 -12.65 -8.97 -2.81
N THR A 152 -11.77 -9.20 -3.78
CA THR A 152 -10.96 -10.43 -3.94
C THR A 152 -9.50 -10.07 -3.75
N LEU A 153 -8.76 -9.84 -4.82
CA LEU A 153 -7.43 -9.25 -4.73
C LEU A 153 -7.56 -7.74 -4.51
N ARG A 154 -6.89 -7.24 -3.50
CA ARG A 154 -6.98 -5.83 -3.08
C ARG A 154 -5.68 -5.11 -3.43
N PRO A 155 -5.74 -3.83 -3.85
CA PRO A 155 -4.54 -3.03 -4.08
C PRO A 155 -3.57 -3.10 -2.89
N CYS A 156 -2.31 -3.48 -3.17
CA CYS A 156 -1.36 -3.84 -2.12
C CYS A 156 -1.11 -2.71 -1.12
N THR A 157 -0.85 -1.49 -1.60
CA THR A 157 -0.56 -0.36 -0.71
C THR A 157 -1.78 0.03 0.13
N PRO A 158 -2.99 0.24 -0.44
CA PRO A 158 -4.19 0.51 0.34
C PRO A 158 -4.54 -0.57 1.36
N ALA A 159 -4.50 -1.84 0.98
CA ALA A 159 -4.77 -2.94 1.90
C ALA A 159 -3.71 -3.04 3.01
N GLY A 160 -2.44 -2.81 2.68
CA GLY A 160 -1.36 -2.72 3.66
C GLY A 160 -1.55 -1.58 4.66
N ILE A 161 -2.06 -0.42 4.20
CA ILE A 161 -2.41 0.71 5.09
C ILE A 161 -3.54 0.31 6.04
N ILE A 162 -4.55 -0.40 5.57
CA ILE A 162 -5.61 -0.90 6.47
C ILE A 162 -5.02 -1.83 7.54
N THR A 163 -4.08 -2.70 7.19
CA THR A 163 -3.38 -3.55 8.17
C THR A 163 -2.62 -2.71 9.21
N LEU A 164 -1.95 -1.63 8.80
CA LEU A 164 -1.30 -0.69 9.73
C LEU A 164 -2.30 -0.02 10.67
N LEU A 165 -3.43 0.44 10.14
CA LEU A 165 -4.48 1.08 10.92
C LEU A 165 -5.17 0.10 11.88
N ASP A 166 -5.39 -1.14 11.45
CA ASP A 166 -5.96 -2.21 12.28
C ASP A 166 -5.00 -2.59 13.42
N SER A 167 -3.69 -2.54 13.23
CA SER A 167 -2.69 -2.87 14.27
C SER A 167 -2.66 -1.90 15.44
N ILE A 168 -3.26 -0.73 15.28
CA ILE A 168 -3.39 0.29 16.34
C ILE A 168 -4.85 0.49 16.78
N ASP A 169 -5.72 -0.48 16.48
CA ASP A 169 -7.15 -0.45 16.83
C ASP A 169 -7.88 0.83 16.38
N THR A 170 -7.59 1.30 15.16
CA THR A 170 -8.17 2.56 14.65
C THR A 170 -9.71 2.51 14.65
N PRO A 171 -10.39 3.45 15.31
CA PRO A 171 -11.84 3.49 15.33
C PRO A 171 -12.41 4.14 14.06
N TYR A 172 -12.58 3.37 12.99
CA TYR A 172 -13.02 3.92 11.69
C TYR A 172 -14.40 4.56 11.68
N LYS A 173 -15.35 3.95 12.39
CA LYS A 173 -16.75 4.43 12.41
C LYS A 173 -16.85 5.79 13.07
N GLY A 174 -17.46 6.73 12.34
CA GLY A 174 -17.60 8.11 12.80
C GLY A 174 -16.37 8.99 12.58
N GLN A 175 -15.25 8.42 12.06
CA GLN A 175 -14.06 9.19 11.74
C GLN A 175 -14.13 9.80 10.34
N HIS A 176 -13.55 10.97 10.18
CA HIS A 176 -13.34 11.62 8.90
C HIS A 176 -11.94 11.28 8.38
N ALA A 177 -11.88 10.53 7.28
CA ALA A 177 -10.63 10.18 6.61
C ALA A 177 -10.41 11.08 5.40
N VAL A 178 -9.28 11.77 5.38
CA VAL A 178 -8.87 12.64 4.26
C VAL A 178 -7.70 11.98 3.54
N ILE A 179 -7.88 11.73 2.26
CA ILE A 179 -6.88 11.16 1.37
C ILE A 179 -6.37 12.28 0.46
N VAL A 180 -5.10 12.64 0.58
CA VAL A 180 -4.45 13.63 -0.27
C VAL A 180 -3.67 12.89 -1.35
N GLY A 181 -4.21 12.90 -2.57
CA GLY A 181 -3.78 12.14 -3.72
C GLY A 181 -4.92 11.31 -4.30
N ALA A 182 -5.06 11.26 -5.62
CA ALA A 182 -6.15 10.58 -6.32
C ALA A 182 -5.65 9.67 -7.46
N SER A 183 -4.48 9.03 -7.26
CA SER A 183 -3.96 8.05 -8.21
C SER A 183 -4.82 6.79 -8.26
N ASN A 184 -4.77 6.07 -9.39
CA ASN A 184 -5.49 4.81 -9.56
C ASN A 184 -4.92 3.70 -8.66
N ILE A 185 -3.62 3.80 -8.31
CA ILE A 185 -2.91 2.76 -7.56
C ILE A 185 -2.96 2.94 -6.04
N VAL A 186 -3.19 4.16 -5.54
CA VAL A 186 -3.25 4.42 -4.09
C VAL A 186 -4.49 5.21 -3.69
N GLY A 187 -4.62 6.47 -4.10
CA GLY A 187 -5.59 7.38 -3.48
C GLY A 187 -7.05 6.97 -3.68
N ARG A 188 -7.42 6.57 -4.90
CA ARG A 188 -8.79 6.10 -5.20
C ARG A 188 -9.12 4.79 -4.49
N PRO A 189 -8.32 3.72 -4.60
CA PRO A 189 -8.61 2.48 -3.86
C PRO A 189 -8.52 2.67 -2.33
N MET A 190 -7.62 3.51 -1.81
CA MET A 190 -7.55 3.82 -0.38
C MET A 190 -8.85 4.42 0.14
N SER A 191 -9.48 5.29 -0.63
CA SER A 191 -10.78 5.87 -0.27
C SER A 191 -11.86 4.78 -0.14
N MET A 192 -11.86 3.79 -1.02
CA MET A 192 -12.80 2.68 -0.95
C MET A 192 -12.51 1.75 0.24
N GLU A 193 -11.26 1.50 0.55
CA GLU A 193 -10.85 0.72 1.72
C GLU A 193 -11.35 1.35 3.03
N LEU A 194 -11.14 2.65 3.21
CA LEU A 194 -11.58 3.40 4.39
C LEU A 194 -13.11 3.49 4.46
N LEU A 195 -13.79 3.65 3.31
CA LEU A 195 -15.25 3.63 3.24
C LEU A 195 -15.81 2.26 3.65
N LEU A 196 -15.17 1.16 3.24
CA LEU A 196 -15.55 -0.20 3.66
C LEU A 196 -15.45 -0.39 5.17
N LYS A 197 -14.44 0.21 5.81
CA LYS A 197 -14.26 0.19 7.27
C LYS A 197 -15.27 1.08 8.02
N GLY A 198 -16.01 1.93 7.30
CA GLY A 198 -17.06 2.79 7.87
C GLY A 198 -16.63 4.21 8.18
N ALA A 199 -15.50 4.67 7.67
CA ALA A 199 -15.09 6.07 7.75
C ALA A 199 -15.89 6.94 6.75
N THR A 200 -16.09 8.22 7.07
CA THR A 200 -16.49 9.23 6.09
C THR A 200 -15.24 9.69 5.34
N ILE A 201 -15.28 9.73 4.02
CA ILE A 201 -14.09 10.00 3.21
C ILE A 201 -14.15 11.34 2.48
N THR A 202 -13.02 12.01 2.38
CA THR A 202 -12.75 13.11 1.44
C THR A 202 -11.49 12.81 0.66
N VAL A 203 -11.54 12.93 -0.67
CA VAL A 203 -10.37 12.77 -1.56
C VAL A 203 -9.97 14.12 -2.12
N CYS A 204 -8.75 14.55 -1.80
CA CYS A 204 -8.15 15.78 -2.31
C CYS A 204 -7.19 15.47 -3.46
N HIS A 205 -7.09 16.37 -4.42
CA HIS A 205 -6.24 16.23 -5.59
C HIS A 205 -5.67 17.59 -6.01
N ARG A 206 -4.88 17.62 -7.09
CA ARG A 206 -4.18 18.86 -7.56
C ARG A 206 -5.09 20.07 -7.84
N PHE A 207 -6.39 19.86 -8.00
CA PHE A 207 -7.37 20.93 -8.24
C PHE A 207 -8.20 21.28 -7.00
N THR A 208 -7.94 20.64 -5.85
CA THR A 208 -8.63 20.96 -4.60
C THR A 208 -8.13 22.30 -4.08
N PRO A 209 -8.98 23.31 -3.97
CA PRO A 209 -8.61 24.57 -3.32
C PRO A 209 -8.51 24.35 -1.80
N ASP A 210 -7.76 25.21 -1.14
CA ASP A 210 -7.67 25.26 0.33
C ASP A 210 -7.41 23.88 0.97
N LEU A 211 -6.39 23.14 0.46
CA LEU A 211 -6.03 21.80 0.94
C LEU A 211 -5.88 21.75 2.47
N GLU A 212 -5.32 22.79 3.07
CA GLU A 212 -5.15 22.93 4.51
C GLU A 212 -6.46 22.71 5.28
N LYS A 213 -7.58 23.27 4.80
CA LYS A 213 -8.88 23.12 5.44
C LYS A 213 -9.26 21.66 5.62
N PHE A 214 -9.10 20.85 4.58
CA PHE A 214 -9.44 19.42 4.63
C PHE A 214 -8.50 18.65 5.55
N VAL A 215 -7.19 18.96 5.50
CA VAL A 215 -6.20 18.32 6.38
C VAL A 215 -6.48 18.59 7.85
N ARG A 216 -6.90 19.81 8.21
CA ARG A 216 -7.26 20.19 9.58
C ARG A 216 -8.49 19.46 10.13
N GLU A 217 -9.34 18.94 9.27
CA GLU A 217 -10.55 18.20 9.67
C GLU A 217 -10.31 16.69 9.79
N ALA A 218 -9.14 16.18 9.33
CA ALA A 218 -8.87 14.75 9.23
C ALA A 218 -8.63 14.08 10.59
N ASP A 219 -9.43 13.09 10.95
CA ASP A 219 -9.13 12.16 12.03
C ASP A 219 -8.10 11.10 11.56
N ILE A 220 -8.22 10.69 10.30
CA ILE A 220 -7.28 9.82 9.60
C ILE A 220 -6.80 10.56 8.35
N LEU A 221 -5.52 10.88 8.28
CA LEU A 221 -4.90 11.54 7.15
C LEU A 221 -4.03 10.55 6.38
N VAL A 222 -4.27 10.40 5.08
CA VAL A 222 -3.42 9.61 4.17
C VAL A 222 -2.82 10.55 3.13
N ALA A 223 -1.51 10.73 3.14
CA ALA A 223 -0.77 11.54 2.17
C ALA A 223 -0.12 10.65 1.11
N ALA A 224 -0.50 10.81 -0.17
CA ALA A 224 -0.06 9.98 -1.29
C ALA A 224 0.06 10.79 -2.59
N VAL A 225 0.90 11.83 -2.59
CA VAL A 225 1.06 12.78 -3.70
C VAL A 225 2.44 12.75 -4.34
N GLY A 226 3.45 12.16 -3.69
CA GLY A 226 4.83 12.14 -4.17
C GLY A 226 5.47 13.54 -4.21
N LYS A 227 5.13 14.38 -3.22
CA LYS A 227 5.69 15.74 -3.07
C LYS A 227 6.18 15.94 -1.65
N PRO A 228 7.50 15.99 -1.42
CA PRO A 228 8.07 16.06 -0.08
C PRO A 228 7.59 17.29 0.68
N GLY A 229 7.09 17.06 1.90
CA GLY A 229 6.67 18.13 2.81
C GLY A 229 5.51 19.01 2.30
N LEU A 230 4.69 18.51 1.38
CA LEU A 230 3.48 19.20 0.92
C LEU A 230 2.51 19.42 2.09
N ILE A 231 2.35 18.42 2.93
CA ILE A 231 1.49 18.51 4.11
C ILE A 231 2.30 19.10 5.26
N LYS A 232 1.92 20.31 5.66
CA LYS A 232 2.57 20.99 6.78
C LYS A 232 2.11 20.38 8.10
N GLY A 233 3.04 20.19 9.03
CA GLY A 233 2.72 19.56 10.30
C GLY A 233 1.72 20.33 11.14
N ASP A 234 1.72 21.67 11.07
CA ASP A 234 0.76 22.54 11.75
C ASP A 234 -0.68 22.44 11.18
N TRP A 235 -0.86 21.86 10.00
CA TRP A 235 -2.19 21.53 9.47
C TRP A 235 -2.79 20.27 10.10
N VAL A 236 -1.97 19.37 10.62
CA VAL A 236 -2.44 18.11 11.19
C VAL A 236 -3.35 18.37 12.39
N LYS A 237 -4.53 17.79 12.38
CA LYS A 237 -5.48 17.85 13.50
C LYS A 237 -4.84 17.22 14.75
N PRO A 238 -4.88 17.89 15.93
CA PRO A 238 -4.41 17.27 17.16
C PRO A 238 -5.09 15.92 17.44
N GLY A 239 -4.28 14.89 17.68
CA GLY A 239 -4.77 13.53 17.92
C GLY A 239 -5.08 12.71 16.67
N ALA A 240 -4.87 13.23 15.46
CA ALA A 240 -5.08 12.49 14.22
C ALA A 240 -4.11 11.30 14.06
N THR A 241 -4.53 10.31 13.28
CA THR A 241 -3.65 9.26 12.75
C THR A 241 -3.16 9.66 11.36
N VAL A 242 -1.83 9.71 11.17
CA VAL A 242 -1.19 10.15 9.92
C VAL A 242 -0.49 8.99 9.23
N ILE A 243 -0.90 8.71 8.02
CA ILE A 243 -0.30 7.71 7.13
C ILE A 243 0.40 8.44 5.98
N ASP A 244 1.72 8.40 5.97
CA ASP A 244 2.53 8.99 4.90
C ASP A 244 2.98 7.88 3.94
N VAL A 245 2.44 7.93 2.72
CA VAL A 245 2.74 6.98 1.63
C VAL A 245 3.91 7.46 0.77
N GLY A 246 4.24 8.76 0.87
CA GLY A 246 5.27 9.39 0.08
C GLY A 246 6.64 8.72 0.26
N ILE A 247 7.31 8.45 -0.86
CA ILE A 247 8.72 8.00 -0.89
C ILE A 247 9.45 8.88 -1.89
N ASN A 248 9.99 9.97 -1.40
CA ASN A 248 10.69 10.96 -2.21
C ASN A 248 12.19 10.89 -1.92
N ARG A 249 13.00 10.57 -2.94
CA ARG A 249 14.46 10.58 -2.81
C ARG A 249 14.96 12.00 -2.99
N MET A 250 15.60 12.53 -1.96
CA MET A 250 16.18 13.87 -1.97
C MET A 250 17.59 13.86 -2.55
N GLU A 251 18.16 15.04 -2.84
CA GLU A 251 19.51 15.19 -3.39
C GLU A 251 20.60 14.60 -2.47
N ASP A 252 20.39 14.59 -1.16
CA ASP A 252 21.28 13.97 -0.17
C ASP A 252 21.14 12.43 -0.10
N GLY A 253 20.30 11.84 -0.97
CA GLY A 253 20.05 10.40 -1.04
C GLY A 253 19.07 9.88 0.00
N LYS A 254 18.61 10.70 0.96
CA LYS A 254 17.63 10.28 1.96
C LYS A 254 16.22 10.21 1.39
N LEU A 255 15.40 9.39 2.02
CA LEU A 255 13.98 9.26 1.69
C LEU A 255 13.14 10.14 2.63
N HIS A 256 12.28 10.95 2.02
CA HIS A 256 11.33 11.78 2.74
C HIS A 256 9.89 11.45 2.31
N GLY A 257 8.96 11.60 3.24
CA GLY A 257 7.55 11.49 2.96
C GLY A 257 6.93 12.78 2.40
N ASP A 258 5.63 12.74 2.20
CA ASP A 258 4.83 13.88 1.75
C ASP A 258 4.48 14.82 2.91
N VAL A 259 4.64 14.38 4.17
CA VAL A 259 4.30 15.10 5.39
C VAL A 259 5.56 15.69 6.03
N ASP A 260 5.47 16.91 6.56
CA ASP A 260 6.45 17.44 7.51
C ASP A 260 6.40 16.61 8.80
N PHE A 261 7.20 15.55 8.84
CA PHE A 261 7.17 14.53 9.87
C PHE A 261 7.42 15.09 11.27
N ALA A 262 8.39 16.00 11.41
CA ALA A 262 8.77 16.53 12.71
C ALA A 262 7.62 17.32 13.35
N ALA A 263 7.08 18.30 12.63
CA ALA A 263 5.98 19.11 13.13
C ALA A 263 4.66 18.32 13.23
N ALA A 264 4.41 17.35 12.34
CA ALA A 264 3.24 16.47 12.43
C ALA A 264 3.28 15.57 13.67
N SER A 265 4.46 15.06 14.04
CA SER A 265 4.65 14.19 15.21
C SER A 265 4.34 14.89 16.54
N GLU A 266 4.41 16.22 16.60
CA GLU A 266 4.03 16.99 17.79
C GLU A 266 2.50 17.08 17.98
N ARG A 267 1.73 16.72 16.97
CA ARG A 267 0.26 16.92 16.93
C ARG A 267 -0.52 15.62 16.78
N ALA A 268 -0.03 14.71 15.96
CA ALA A 268 -0.69 13.43 15.71
C ALA A 268 -0.67 12.51 16.95
N ALA A 269 -1.64 11.61 17.06
CA ALA A 269 -1.58 10.52 18.02
C ALA A 269 -0.71 9.37 17.48
N TYR A 270 -0.81 9.11 16.18
CA TYR A 270 -0.04 8.07 15.49
C TYR A 270 0.47 8.59 14.15
N ILE A 271 1.66 8.16 13.75
CA ILE A 271 2.26 8.53 12.47
C ILE A 271 3.14 7.41 11.92
N THR A 272 3.11 7.18 10.60
CA THR A 272 4.04 6.29 9.93
C THR A 272 5.37 6.99 9.64
N PRO A 273 6.53 6.37 9.92
CA PRO A 273 7.82 6.91 9.49
C PRO A 273 8.07 6.68 7.99
N VAL A 274 8.90 7.52 7.37
CA VAL A 274 9.44 7.31 6.03
C VAL A 274 10.97 7.39 6.10
N PRO A 275 11.69 6.30 5.78
CA PRO A 275 11.21 4.96 5.41
C PRO A 275 10.74 4.12 6.62
N GLY A 276 10.14 2.96 6.33
CA GLY A 276 9.79 1.96 7.35
C GLY A 276 8.32 1.95 7.79
N GLY A 277 7.48 2.83 7.22
CA GLY A 277 6.03 2.83 7.40
C GLY A 277 5.32 1.98 6.33
N VAL A 278 4.74 2.63 5.34
CA VAL A 278 3.88 1.98 4.33
C VAL A 278 4.63 1.05 3.38
N GLY A 279 5.82 1.42 2.91
CA GLY A 279 6.55 0.66 1.88
C GLY A 279 6.72 -0.84 2.19
N PRO A 280 7.17 -1.25 3.39
CA PRO A 280 7.27 -2.67 3.75
C PRO A 280 5.94 -3.44 3.64
N MET A 281 4.81 -2.77 3.93
CA MET A 281 3.49 -3.39 3.86
C MET A 281 3.04 -3.70 2.44
N THR A 282 3.43 -2.90 1.45
CA THR A 282 3.13 -3.17 0.03
C THR A 282 3.67 -4.55 -0.38
N ILE A 283 4.91 -4.87 0.02
CA ILE A 283 5.52 -6.18 -0.27
C ILE A 283 4.81 -7.29 0.49
N ALA A 284 4.54 -7.11 1.79
CA ALA A 284 3.87 -8.11 2.60
C ALA A 284 2.47 -8.45 2.06
N THR A 285 1.71 -7.43 1.63
CA THR A 285 0.38 -7.61 1.03
C THR A 285 0.45 -8.29 -0.33
N LEU A 286 1.47 -7.99 -1.15
CA LEU A 286 1.70 -8.70 -2.41
C LEU A 286 1.85 -10.22 -2.19
N LEU A 287 2.63 -10.62 -1.19
CA LEU A 287 2.79 -12.04 -0.83
C LEU A 287 1.48 -12.64 -0.31
N GLN A 288 0.72 -11.92 0.49
CA GLN A 288 -0.62 -12.37 0.94
C GLN A 288 -1.57 -12.57 -0.24
N ASN A 289 -1.61 -11.64 -1.19
CA ASN A 289 -2.45 -11.75 -2.38
C ASN A 289 -2.02 -12.96 -3.22
N THR A 290 -0.72 -13.22 -3.34
CA THR A 290 -0.21 -14.38 -4.10
C THR A 290 -0.61 -15.69 -3.45
N LEU A 291 -0.48 -15.82 -2.14
CA LEU A 291 -0.93 -17.00 -1.40
C LEU A 291 -2.47 -17.16 -1.50
N TYR A 292 -3.22 -16.07 -1.35
CA TYR A 292 -4.67 -16.10 -1.49
C TYR A 292 -5.11 -16.53 -2.90
N ALA A 293 -4.44 -16.04 -3.95
CA ALA A 293 -4.72 -16.47 -5.32
C ALA A 293 -4.52 -17.99 -5.48
N ALA A 294 -3.41 -18.53 -4.98
CA ALA A 294 -3.12 -19.97 -5.02
C ALA A 294 -4.13 -20.81 -4.22
N ASP A 295 -4.54 -20.35 -3.04
CA ASP A 295 -5.38 -21.13 -2.12
C ASP A 295 -6.88 -21.06 -2.44
N VAL A 296 -7.33 -19.92 -2.98
CA VAL A 296 -8.76 -19.60 -3.08
C VAL A 296 -9.24 -19.47 -4.52
N LEU A 297 -8.42 -18.83 -5.38
CA LEU A 297 -8.83 -18.51 -6.75
C LEU A 297 -8.42 -19.60 -7.76
N HIS A 298 -7.30 -20.31 -7.49
CA HIS A 298 -6.74 -21.36 -8.37
C HIS A 298 -6.82 -22.73 -7.71
N LYS A 299 -7.96 -23.04 -7.09
CA LYS A 299 -8.20 -24.39 -6.58
C LYS A 299 -8.28 -25.36 -7.75
N ASP A 300 -7.36 -26.34 -7.76
CA ASP A 300 -7.41 -27.52 -8.61
C ASP A 300 -8.61 -28.40 -8.26
#